data_7370a86ee332a9d5c2cd332284e425e3
#
_entry.id   7370a86ee332a9d5c2cd332284e425e3
#
_cell.length_a   1.000
_cell.length_b   1.000
_cell.length_c   1.000
_cell.angle_alpha   90.00
_cell.angle_beta   90.00
_cell.angle_gamma   90.00
#
_symmetry.space_group_name_H-M   'P 1'
#
loop_
_entity.id
_entity.type
_entity.pdbx_description
1 polymer ?
#
loop_
_entity_poly.entity_id
_entity_poly.type
_entity_poly.pdbx_seq_one_letter_code
_entity_poly.pdbx_strand_id
1 'polypeptide(L)'
;MNENARSQLGRLRLAAAAVLLMALAACAAPFNANVSRFQSQLPAPAGQSFAIVADDPKLAGGLEFSQYASIVRDRMARLGYAPVEDPARATLIVRFDYGLDTGRERVTSTGIGAAGPWGPWGGYGFYGRRGGWGGFGFGGPWHYGWYDPFFDNSIQSYTVYTSGISLKIDRAADGQRLFEGKAEAVSTSNRLQYLVPNLVEAMFTNFPGNSGETVRITVAPEKK
;
A
#
# COMPACT_ATOMS: atom_id res chain seq x y z
N MET A 1 -24.17 -36.91 36.74
CA MET A 1 -23.94 -35.90 35.69
C MET A 1 -22.71 -36.38 34.89
N ASN A 2 -22.96 -36.88 33.68
CA ASN A 2 -22.09 -37.83 32.97
C ASN A 2 -20.77 -37.21 32.53
N GLU A 3 -19.64 -37.90 32.77
CA GLU A 3 -18.27 -37.52 32.33
C GLU A 3 -18.21 -37.23 30.81
N ASN A 4 -19.00 -37.94 30.01
CA ASN A 4 -19.13 -37.74 28.58
C ASN A 4 -19.66 -36.35 28.21
N ALA A 5 -20.54 -35.76 29.00
CA ALA A 5 -21.08 -34.42 28.75
C ALA A 5 -20.02 -33.34 29.03
N ARG A 6 -19.14 -33.52 30.02
CA ARG A 6 -18.05 -32.59 30.31
C ARG A 6 -16.96 -32.64 29.24
N SER A 7 -16.66 -33.82 28.70
CA SER A 7 -15.68 -33.98 27.61
C SER A 7 -16.19 -33.37 26.28
N GLN A 8 -17.46 -33.49 25.99
CA GLN A 8 -18.09 -32.88 24.81
C GLN A 8 -18.11 -31.33 24.90
N LEU A 9 -18.43 -30.79 26.08
CA LEU A 9 -18.38 -29.35 26.30
C LEU A 9 -16.95 -28.78 26.17
N GLY A 10 -15.93 -29.53 26.62
CA GLY A 10 -14.51 -29.15 26.45
C GLY A 10 -14.10 -29.09 24.98
N ARG A 11 -14.50 -30.10 24.18
CA ARG A 11 -14.22 -30.16 22.75
C ARG A 11 -14.93 -29.03 21.97
N LEU A 12 -16.17 -28.72 22.32
CA LEU A 12 -16.94 -27.62 21.73
C LEU A 12 -16.29 -26.23 22.02
N ARG A 13 -15.81 -26.04 23.24
CA ARG A 13 -15.09 -24.79 23.61
C ARG A 13 -13.77 -24.62 22.86
N LEU A 14 -13.01 -25.71 22.70
CA LEU A 14 -11.77 -25.73 21.92
C LEU A 14 -12.04 -25.46 20.43
N ALA A 15 -13.06 -26.05 19.87
CA ALA A 15 -13.46 -25.83 18.48
C ALA A 15 -13.92 -24.37 18.25
N ALA A 16 -14.72 -23.82 19.17
CA ALA A 16 -15.16 -22.43 19.12
C ALA A 16 -14.00 -21.44 19.24
N ALA A 17 -13.02 -21.71 20.12
CA ALA A 17 -11.82 -20.91 20.25
C ALA A 17 -10.95 -20.94 18.97
N ALA A 18 -10.80 -22.11 18.35
CA ALA A 18 -10.08 -22.26 17.09
C ALA A 18 -10.74 -21.49 15.93
N VAL A 19 -12.07 -21.53 15.82
CA VAL A 19 -12.84 -20.78 14.82
C VAL A 19 -12.72 -19.27 15.06
N LEU A 20 -12.76 -18.84 16.33
CA LEU A 20 -12.58 -17.42 16.69
C LEU A 20 -11.18 -16.91 16.34
N LEU A 21 -10.14 -17.72 16.58
CA LEU A 21 -8.76 -17.39 16.22
C LEU A 21 -8.56 -17.34 14.69
N MET A 22 -9.21 -18.22 13.93
CA MET A 22 -9.18 -18.15 12.46
C MET A 22 -9.90 -16.91 11.93
N ALA A 23 -11.00 -16.48 12.55
CA ALA A 23 -11.72 -15.26 12.15
C ALA A 23 -10.91 -13.98 12.40
N LEU A 24 -10.12 -13.93 13.48
CA LEU A 24 -9.22 -12.78 13.74
C LEU A 24 -8.05 -12.70 12.76
N ALA A 25 -7.60 -13.82 12.20
CA ALA A 25 -6.50 -13.83 11.21
C ALA A 25 -6.91 -13.28 9.83
N ALA A 26 -8.21 -13.19 9.54
CA ALA A 26 -8.72 -12.75 8.23
C ALA A 26 -8.75 -11.24 8.02
N CYS A 27 -8.42 -10.41 9.02
CA CYS A 27 -8.54 -8.96 8.96
C CYS A 27 -7.26 -8.21 8.52
N ALA A 28 -6.21 -8.91 8.10
CA ALA A 28 -5.02 -8.23 7.59
C ALA A 28 -5.27 -7.75 6.16
N ALA A 29 -5.35 -6.43 5.96
CA ALA A 29 -5.52 -5.85 4.63
C ALA A 29 -4.28 -6.15 3.76
N PRO A 30 -4.46 -6.64 2.52
CA PRO A 30 -3.35 -6.90 1.62
C PRO A 30 -2.66 -5.58 1.23
N PHE A 31 -1.34 -5.64 1.06
CA PHE A 31 -0.57 -4.52 0.56
C PHE A 31 -0.63 -4.48 -0.98
N ASN A 32 -0.98 -3.34 -1.56
CA ASN A 32 -1.07 -3.18 -3.01
C ASN A 32 -0.02 -2.19 -3.50
N ALA A 33 0.75 -2.58 -4.50
CA ALA A 33 1.73 -1.73 -5.16
C ALA A 33 1.53 -1.74 -6.68
N ASN A 34 1.79 -0.61 -7.32
CA ASN A 34 1.90 -0.51 -8.78
C ASN A 34 3.38 -0.65 -9.13
N VAL A 35 3.70 -1.60 -9.99
CA VAL A 35 5.08 -1.91 -10.39
C VAL A 35 5.22 -1.70 -11.88
N SER A 36 6.10 -0.80 -12.28
CA SER A 36 6.50 -0.59 -13.68
C SER A 36 7.93 -1.09 -13.88
N ARG A 37 8.17 -1.76 -14.98
CA ARG A 37 9.47 -2.38 -15.29
C ARG A 37 9.81 -2.15 -16.75
N PHE A 38 11.08 -1.85 -16.98
CA PHE A 38 11.69 -1.76 -18.29
C PHE A 38 12.96 -2.59 -18.29
N GLN A 39 13.11 -3.46 -19.27
CA GLN A 39 14.31 -4.28 -19.39
C GLN A 39 14.82 -4.31 -20.81
N SER A 40 16.15 -4.39 -20.92
CA SER A 40 16.89 -4.56 -22.14
C SER A 40 17.96 -5.61 -21.90
N GLN A 41 17.75 -6.83 -22.36
CA GLN A 41 18.76 -7.92 -22.32
C GLN A 41 19.39 -8.17 -20.93
N LEU A 42 18.56 -8.24 -19.88
CA LEU A 42 19.06 -8.66 -18.56
C LEU A 42 19.66 -10.09 -18.67
N PRO A 43 20.95 -10.30 -18.35
CA PRO A 43 21.58 -11.60 -18.51
C PRO A 43 20.98 -12.63 -17.54
N ALA A 44 20.99 -13.90 -17.97
CA ALA A 44 20.64 -15.01 -17.09
C ALA A 44 21.56 -15.02 -15.85
N PRO A 45 21.07 -15.44 -14.67
CA PRO A 45 21.84 -15.35 -13.42
C PRO A 45 23.15 -16.13 -13.40
N ALA A 46 23.25 -17.21 -14.17
CA ALA A 46 24.40 -18.10 -14.17
C ALA A 46 25.70 -17.33 -14.50
N GLY A 47 26.64 -17.33 -13.56
CA GLY A 47 27.93 -16.65 -13.69
C GLY A 47 27.91 -15.14 -13.53
N GLN A 48 26.76 -14.55 -13.19
CA GLN A 48 26.65 -13.13 -12.92
C GLN A 48 26.79 -12.85 -11.43
N SER A 49 27.60 -11.84 -11.09
CA SER A 49 27.75 -11.31 -9.75
C SER A 49 27.17 -9.89 -9.67
N PHE A 50 26.69 -9.49 -8.51
CA PHE A 50 26.14 -8.16 -8.32
C PHE A 50 26.57 -7.51 -7.02
N ALA A 51 26.69 -6.19 -7.02
CA ALA A 51 26.84 -5.36 -5.85
C ALA A 51 25.70 -4.35 -5.79
N ILE A 52 25.23 -4.03 -4.57
CA ILE A 52 24.18 -3.04 -4.37
C ILE A 52 24.80 -1.73 -3.91
N VAL A 53 24.41 -0.65 -4.57
CA VAL A 53 24.81 0.72 -4.24
C VAL A 53 23.57 1.62 -4.11
N ALA A 54 23.67 2.66 -3.29
CA ALA A 54 22.63 3.68 -3.23
C ALA A 54 22.61 4.48 -4.53
N ASP A 55 21.43 4.71 -5.08
CA ASP A 55 21.26 5.59 -6.25
C ASP A 55 21.31 7.07 -5.83
N ASP A 56 20.70 7.43 -4.68
CA ASP A 56 20.90 8.73 -4.03
C ASP A 56 22.12 8.67 -3.09
N PRO A 57 23.14 9.49 -3.30
CA PRO A 57 24.32 9.58 -2.42
C PRO A 57 24.00 9.86 -0.96
N LYS A 58 22.86 10.49 -0.66
CA LYS A 58 22.41 10.78 0.71
C LYS A 58 22.08 9.54 1.51
N LEU A 59 21.71 8.44 0.85
CA LEU A 59 21.40 7.16 1.49
C LEU A 59 22.65 6.32 1.70
N ALA A 60 23.74 6.63 1.02
CA ALA A 60 24.97 5.85 1.07
C ALA A 60 25.54 5.79 2.50
N GLY A 61 25.89 4.56 2.95
CA GLY A 61 26.50 4.33 4.27
C GLY A 61 25.52 4.36 5.46
N GLY A 62 24.22 4.60 5.22
CA GLY A 62 23.21 4.58 6.28
C GLY A 62 22.87 3.13 6.73
N LEU A 63 22.62 2.96 8.04
CA LEU A 63 22.19 1.66 8.57
C LEU A 63 20.83 1.23 8.01
N GLU A 64 19.93 2.18 7.83
CA GLU A 64 18.61 1.93 7.24
C GLU A 64 18.74 1.45 5.79
N PHE A 65 19.55 2.13 4.98
CA PHE A 65 19.86 1.68 3.62
C PHE A 65 20.44 0.26 3.61
N SER A 66 21.40 -0.04 4.49
CA SER A 66 22.04 -1.35 4.60
C SER A 66 21.01 -2.46 4.88
N GLN A 67 20.04 -2.18 5.75
CA GLN A 67 18.97 -3.11 6.08
C GLN A 67 18.06 -3.38 4.86
N TYR A 68 17.63 -2.36 4.14
CA TYR A 68 16.78 -2.56 2.95
C TYR A 68 17.55 -3.14 1.77
N ALA A 69 18.82 -2.76 1.59
CA ALA A 69 19.70 -3.34 0.59
C ALA A 69 19.90 -4.86 0.84
N SER A 70 19.93 -5.30 2.11
CA SER A 70 20.01 -6.73 2.42
C SER A 70 18.80 -7.51 1.90
N ILE A 71 17.60 -6.93 1.97
CA ILE A 71 16.37 -7.55 1.46
C ILE A 71 16.46 -7.70 -0.08
N VAL A 72 16.91 -6.65 -0.78
CA VAL A 72 17.14 -6.70 -2.23
C VAL A 72 18.19 -7.75 -2.58
N ARG A 73 19.29 -7.83 -1.79
CA ARG A 73 20.36 -8.82 -1.95
C ARG A 73 19.80 -10.25 -1.87
N ASP A 74 19.00 -10.52 -0.85
CA ASP A 74 18.39 -11.84 -0.66
C ASP A 74 17.46 -12.22 -1.81
N ARG A 75 16.70 -11.24 -2.36
CA ARG A 75 15.84 -11.50 -3.52
C ARG A 75 16.63 -11.79 -4.77
N MET A 76 17.67 -11.04 -5.07
CA MET A 76 18.56 -11.27 -6.21
C MET A 76 19.31 -12.62 -6.08
N ALA A 77 19.77 -12.95 -4.86
CA ALA A 77 20.43 -14.24 -4.61
C ALA A 77 19.49 -15.43 -4.83
N ARG A 78 18.21 -15.32 -4.43
CA ARG A 78 17.19 -16.36 -4.71
C ARG A 78 16.91 -16.53 -6.20
N LEU A 79 17.12 -15.51 -7.01
CA LEU A 79 17.05 -15.60 -8.46
C LEU A 79 18.30 -16.26 -9.09
N GLY A 80 19.34 -16.50 -8.29
CA GLY A 80 20.57 -17.17 -8.71
C GLY A 80 21.75 -16.26 -9.04
N TYR A 81 21.62 -14.94 -8.81
CA TYR A 81 22.75 -14.00 -8.94
C TYR A 81 23.67 -14.10 -7.71
N ALA A 82 25.00 -14.04 -7.93
CA ALA A 82 25.97 -14.13 -6.85
C ALA A 82 26.23 -12.75 -6.19
N PRO A 83 25.93 -12.56 -4.89
CA PRO A 83 26.21 -11.30 -4.22
C PRO A 83 27.72 -11.11 -4.00
N VAL A 84 28.23 -9.90 -4.22
CA VAL A 84 29.58 -9.46 -3.86
C VAL A 84 29.52 -8.12 -3.14
N GLU A 85 30.45 -7.91 -2.20
CA GLU A 85 30.48 -6.68 -1.40
C GLU A 85 31.15 -5.53 -2.17
N ASP A 86 32.19 -5.84 -2.93
CA ASP A 86 32.96 -4.83 -3.68
C ASP A 86 32.35 -4.59 -5.07
N PRO A 87 31.80 -3.38 -5.35
CA PRO A 87 31.28 -3.05 -6.66
C PRO A 87 32.27 -3.21 -7.80
N ALA A 88 33.58 -3.06 -7.54
CA ALA A 88 34.62 -3.22 -8.55
C ALA A 88 34.77 -4.68 -9.04
N ARG A 89 34.29 -5.66 -8.24
CA ARG A 89 34.33 -7.09 -8.58
C ARG A 89 33.01 -7.62 -9.12
N ALA A 90 31.97 -6.78 -9.16
CA ALA A 90 30.66 -7.15 -9.63
C ALA A 90 30.60 -7.09 -11.17
N THR A 91 29.81 -7.98 -11.79
CA THR A 91 29.46 -7.88 -13.21
C THR A 91 28.23 -6.97 -13.42
N LEU A 92 27.41 -6.84 -12.39
CA LEU A 92 26.20 -6.01 -12.38
C LEU A 92 26.22 -5.06 -11.17
N ILE A 93 25.86 -3.81 -11.41
CA ILE A 93 25.68 -2.81 -10.34
C ILE A 93 24.17 -2.60 -10.16
N VAL A 94 23.67 -2.93 -8.99
CA VAL A 94 22.28 -2.73 -8.61
C VAL A 94 22.18 -1.44 -7.84
N ARG A 95 21.60 -0.40 -8.47
CA ARG A 95 21.32 0.87 -7.82
C ARG A 95 19.94 0.80 -7.19
N PHE A 96 19.88 1.03 -5.91
CA PHE A 96 18.66 0.96 -5.12
C PHE A 96 18.38 2.30 -4.45
N ASP A 97 17.12 2.70 -4.50
CA ASP A 97 16.63 3.90 -3.86
C ASP A 97 15.24 3.65 -3.27
N TYR A 98 14.90 4.37 -2.22
CA TYR A 98 13.59 4.31 -1.59
C TYR A 98 13.21 5.67 -1.01
N GLY A 99 11.90 5.95 -0.96
CA GLY A 99 11.42 7.21 -0.44
C GLY A 99 9.94 7.19 -0.07
N LEU A 100 9.57 8.26 0.61
CA LEU A 100 8.21 8.56 1.04
C LEU A 100 7.94 10.02 0.74
N ASP A 101 6.75 10.34 0.22
CA ASP A 101 6.33 11.72 0.05
C ASP A 101 5.93 12.38 1.39
N THR A 102 5.73 13.69 1.38
CA THR A 102 5.33 14.47 2.57
C THR A 102 3.90 14.18 3.04
N GLY A 103 3.18 13.33 2.33
CA GLY A 103 1.77 13.03 2.59
C GLY A 103 0.82 14.10 2.04
N ARG A 104 -0.38 13.64 1.69
CA ARG A 104 -1.48 14.49 1.23
C ARG A 104 -2.70 14.24 2.07
N GLU A 105 -3.30 15.31 2.57
CA GLU A 105 -4.56 15.21 3.28
C GLU A 105 -5.69 14.88 2.29
N ARG A 106 -6.48 13.87 2.63
CA ARG A 106 -7.73 13.54 1.94
C ARG A 106 -8.89 13.72 2.90
N VAL A 107 -9.88 14.45 2.43
CA VAL A 107 -11.13 14.69 3.16
C VAL A 107 -12.20 13.83 2.53
N THR A 108 -12.83 12.97 3.34
CA THR A 108 -13.99 12.18 2.92
C THR A 108 -15.17 12.60 3.77
N SER A 109 -16.24 13.05 3.11
CA SER A 109 -17.53 13.29 3.76
C SER A 109 -18.37 12.03 3.63
N THR A 110 -18.73 11.43 4.74
CA THR A 110 -19.66 10.29 4.82
C THR A 110 -21.12 10.73 4.99
N GLY A 111 -21.43 11.97 4.61
CA GLY A 111 -22.79 12.49 4.68
C GLY A 111 -23.76 11.68 3.82
N ILE A 112 -24.82 11.22 4.43
CA ILE A 112 -25.98 10.53 3.79
C ILE A 112 -26.73 11.45 2.81
N GLY A 113 -26.23 12.66 2.56
CA GLY A 113 -26.86 13.65 1.69
C GLY A 113 -26.97 13.31 0.21
N ALA A 114 -26.40 12.21 -0.27
CA ALA A 114 -26.43 11.82 -1.67
C ALA A 114 -27.30 10.60 -2.00
N ALA A 115 -27.88 9.95 -0.99
CA ALA A 115 -28.73 8.78 -1.18
C ALA A 115 -30.02 8.85 -0.35
N GLY A 116 -30.73 9.96 -0.43
CA GLY A 116 -32.12 9.99 0.00
C GLY A 116 -32.95 9.08 -0.92
N PRO A 117 -34.11 8.49 -0.45
CA PRO A 117 -34.97 7.63 -1.24
C PRO A 117 -35.60 8.32 -2.46
N TRP A 118 -35.27 9.57 -2.70
CA TRP A 118 -35.60 10.38 -3.87
C TRP A 118 -34.32 10.66 -4.67
N GLY A 119 -33.80 9.60 -5.26
CA GLY A 119 -32.64 9.63 -6.17
C GLY A 119 -32.88 10.59 -7.36
N PRO A 120 -32.03 10.63 -8.38
CA PRO A 120 -31.75 11.72 -9.33
C PRO A 120 -32.90 12.25 -10.20
N TRP A 121 -34.15 12.02 -9.82
CA TRP A 121 -35.35 12.48 -10.54
C TRP A 121 -35.98 13.76 -9.97
N GLY A 122 -35.42 14.39 -8.95
CA GLY A 122 -35.91 15.64 -8.34
C GLY A 122 -35.46 16.94 -9.01
N GLY A 123 -34.85 16.88 -10.17
CA GLY A 123 -34.26 18.02 -10.88
C GLY A 123 -35.09 18.57 -12.02
N TYR A 124 -36.40 18.77 -11.90
CA TYR A 124 -37.11 19.63 -12.80
C TYR A 124 -37.38 20.99 -12.14
N GLY A 125 -36.61 21.97 -12.60
CA GLY A 125 -36.76 23.35 -12.23
C GLY A 125 -38.19 23.88 -12.46
N PHE A 126 -38.74 24.44 -11.41
CA PHE A 126 -39.86 25.34 -11.52
C PHE A 126 -39.34 26.77 -11.64
N TYR A 127 -39.24 27.26 -12.86
CA TYR A 127 -39.40 28.68 -13.14
C TYR A 127 -40.83 29.05 -12.85
N GLY A 128 -41.07 29.68 -11.70
CA GLY A 128 -42.35 30.10 -11.23
C GLY A 128 -42.26 31.46 -10.57
N ARG A 129 -42.36 32.44 -11.36
CA ARG A 129 -42.73 33.85 -11.25
C ARG A 129 -43.70 34.16 -10.09
N ARG A 130 -43.28 35.13 -9.22
CA ARG A 130 -44.10 36.24 -8.71
C ARG A 130 -45.38 35.93 -7.93
N GLY A 131 -45.40 36.37 -6.70
CA GLY A 131 -46.66 36.71 -6.01
C GLY A 131 -46.68 36.37 -4.52
N GLY A 132 -46.38 37.29 -3.73
CA GLY A 132 -46.99 37.81 -2.56
C GLY A 132 -47.55 36.90 -1.47
N TRP A 133 -47.27 37.39 -0.25
CA TRP A 133 -47.99 37.27 1.02
C TRP A 133 -47.72 36.08 1.94
N GLY A 134 -47.07 36.43 3.04
CA GLY A 134 -47.43 35.94 4.35
C GLY A 134 -46.88 34.58 4.74
N GLY A 135 -45.57 34.46 4.94
CA GLY A 135 -45.02 33.36 5.69
C GLY A 135 -44.63 33.81 7.09
N PHE A 136 -45.34 33.36 8.09
CA PHE A 136 -44.96 33.52 9.49
C PHE A 136 -43.60 32.84 9.71
N GLY A 137 -42.57 33.65 9.79
CA GLY A 137 -41.27 33.23 10.24
C GLY A 137 -41.29 32.93 11.73
N PHE A 138 -41.31 31.68 12.11
CA PHE A 138 -40.95 31.27 13.46
C PHE A 138 -39.42 31.23 13.56
N GLY A 139 -38.82 32.41 13.56
CA GLY A 139 -37.47 32.61 14.04
C GLY A 139 -37.49 32.68 15.56
N GLY A 140 -37.62 31.56 16.24
CA GLY A 140 -37.46 31.50 17.69
C GLY A 140 -35.98 31.39 18.08
N PRO A 141 -35.51 32.14 19.11
CA PRO A 141 -34.11 32.13 19.56
C PRO A 141 -33.75 30.89 20.40
N TRP A 142 -34.40 29.76 20.19
CA TRP A 142 -34.17 28.49 20.91
C TRP A 142 -33.47 27.45 20.10
N HIS A 143 -32.47 27.83 19.34
CA HIS A 143 -31.54 26.87 18.75
C HIS A 143 -30.46 26.51 19.77
N TYR A 144 -30.87 25.93 20.89
CA TYR A 144 -29.98 25.08 21.67
C TYR A 144 -29.69 23.87 20.81
N GLY A 145 -28.41 23.73 20.40
CA GLY A 145 -27.95 22.71 19.46
C GLY A 145 -28.43 21.32 19.87
N TRP A 146 -29.46 20.86 19.21
CA TRP A 146 -29.76 19.46 19.14
C TRP A 146 -28.72 18.86 18.26
N TYR A 147 -27.84 18.11 18.88
CA TYR A 147 -26.89 17.22 18.17
C TYR A 147 -27.74 16.19 17.45
N ASP A 148 -28.02 16.42 16.17
CA ASP A 148 -28.73 15.47 15.33
C ASP A 148 -27.69 14.52 14.70
N PRO A 149 -27.57 13.29 15.21
CA PRO A 149 -26.59 12.34 14.70
C PRO A 149 -26.84 11.92 13.24
N PHE A 150 -28.01 12.28 12.67
CA PHE A 150 -28.32 12.04 11.26
C PHE A 150 -27.83 13.15 10.32
N PHE A 151 -27.51 14.33 10.84
CA PHE A 151 -26.98 15.45 10.07
C PHE A 151 -25.52 15.75 10.38
N ASP A 152 -24.90 15.00 11.28
CA ASP A 152 -23.48 15.10 11.50
C ASP A 152 -22.75 14.54 10.26
N ASN A 153 -22.46 15.44 9.32
CA ASN A 153 -21.52 15.20 8.23
C ASN A 153 -20.15 14.99 8.88
N SER A 154 -19.87 13.76 9.32
CA SER A 154 -18.56 13.42 9.81
C SER A 154 -17.57 13.57 8.66
N ILE A 155 -16.97 14.73 8.57
CA ILE A 155 -15.84 15.00 7.71
C ILE A 155 -14.66 14.28 8.35
N GLN A 156 -14.24 13.16 7.76
CA GLN A 156 -13.03 12.48 8.17
C GLN A 156 -11.89 12.92 7.25
N SER A 157 -10.89 13.58 7.82
CA SER A 157 -9.64 13.81 7.14
C SER A 157 -8.64 12.74 7.54
N TYR A 158 -7.92 12.22 6.54
CA TYR A 158 -6.82 11.29 6.74
C TYR A 158 -5.68 11.61 5.79
N THR A 159 -4.45 11.42 6.26
CA THR A 159 -3.26 11.63 5.43
C THR A 159 -2.92 10.36 4.69
N VAL A 160 -2.72 10.47 3.38
CA VAL A 160 -2.19 9.42 2.53
C VAL A 160 -0.78 9.76 2.10
N TYR A 161 0.07 8.74 2.14
CA TYR A 161 1.47 8.81 1.76
C TYR A 161 1.69 7.98 0.50
N THR A 162 2.51 8.47 -0.41
CA THR A 162 3.02 7.67 -1.52
C THR A 162 4.44 7.23 -1.18
N SER A 163 4.62 5.94 -1.03
CA SER A 163 5.93 5.32 -0.85
C SER A 163 6.40 4.71 -2.15
N GLY A 164 7.69 4.75 -2.42
CA GLY A 164 8.26 4.20 -3.64
C GLY A 164 9.64 3.61 -3.42
N ILE A 165 9.98 2.64 -4.26
CA ILE A 165 11.34 2.16 -4.46
C ILE A 165 11.70 2.24 -5.94
N SER A 166 12.97 2.47 -6.22
CA SER A 166 13.58 2.40 -7.55
C SER A 166 14.69 1.36 -7.54
N LEU A 167 14.69 0.47 -8.53
CA LEU A 167 15.71 -0.54 -8.72
C LEU A 167 16.23 -0.44 -10.15
N LYS A 168 17.53 -0.18 -10.30
CA LYS A 168 18.19 -0.07 -11.58
C LYS A 168 19.35 -1.05 -11.61
N ILE A 169 19.51 -1.78 -12.70
CA ILE A 169 20.61 -2.74 -12.86
C ILE A 169 21.44 -2.32 -14.08
N ASP A 170 22.68 -1.98 -13.84
CA ASP A 170 23.63 -1.57 -14.84
C ASP A 170 24.69 -2.66 -15.04
N ARG A 171 25.19 -2.84 -16.26
CA ARG A 171 26.37 -3.65 -16.52
C ARG A 171 27.60 -2.91 -16.02
N ALA A 172 28.42 -3.56 -15.17
CA ALA A 172 29.57 -2.93 -14.57
C ALA A 172 30.66 -2.52 -15.61
N ALA A 173 30.78 -3.26 -16.71
CA ALA A 173 31.84 -3.07 -17.71
C ALA A 173 31.69 -1.77 -18.53
N ASP A 174 30.47 -1.37 -18.86
CA ASP A 174 30.17 -0.25 -19.75
C ASP A 174 29.12 0.73 -19.21
N GLY A 175 28.57 0.43 -18.03
CA GLY A 175 27.51 1.26 -17.40
C GLY A 175 26.16 1.19 -18.12
N GLN A 176 25.97 0.25 -19.07
CA GLN A 176 24.72 0.12 -19.79
C GLN A 176 23.59 -0.29 -18.85
N ARG A 177 22.44 0.44 -18.89
CA ARG A 177 21.24 0.08 -18.17
C ARG A 177 20.59 -1.15 -18.77
N LEU A 178 20.45 -2.21 -17.97
CA LEU A 178 19.86 -3.49 -18.38
C LEU A 178 18.45 -3.67 -17.84
N PHE A 179 18.16 -3.08 -16.68
CA PHE A 179 16.86 -3.13 -16.04
C PHE A 179 16.60 -1.82 -15.28
N GLU A 180 15.36 -1.38 -15.32
CA GLU A 180 14.84 -0.28 -14.50
C GLU A 180 13.45 -0.64 -14.04
N GLY A 181 13.23 -0.62 -12.72
CA GLY A 181 11.95 -0.90 -12.12
C GLY A 181 11.60 0.15 -11.07
N LYS A 182 10.31 0.47 -10.99
CA LYS A 182 9.74 1.35 -9.97
C LYS A 182 8.52 0.68 -9.36
N ALA A 183 8.46 0.60 -8.03
CA ALA A 183 7.28 0.14 -7.33
C ALA A 183 6.78 1.25 -6.42
N GLU A 184 5.49 1.55 -6.49
CA GLU A 184 4.83 2.61 -5.72
C GLU A 184 3.59 2.08 -5.03
N ALA A 185 3.37 2.52 -3.79
CA ALA A 185 2.16 2.23 -3.03
C ALA A 185 1.62 3.49 -2.35
N VAL A 186 0.31 3.57 -2.29
CA VAL A 186 -0.40 4.61 -1.54
C VAL A 186 -0.99 3.98 -0.29
N SER A 187 -0.65 4.51 0.88
CA SER A 187 -1.11 3.99 2.17
C SER A 187 -1.32 5.11 3.18
N THR A 188 -2.01 4.81 4.27
CA THR A 188 -2.12 5.70 5.44
C THR A 188 -0.94 5.53 6.41
N SER A 189 -0.07 4.55 6.17
CA SER A 189 1.14 4.32 6.94
C SER A 189 2.32 5.07 6.33
N ASN A 190 3.14 5.68 7.18
CA ASN A 190 4.40 6.32 6.81
C ASN A 190 5.63 5.52 7.29
N ARG A 191 5.44 4.28 7.78
CA ARG A 191 6.52 3.46 8.33
C ARG A 191 7.29 2.75 7.23
N LEU A 192 8.49 3.24 6.90
CA LEU A 192 9.36 2.65 5.88
C LEU A 192 9.71 1.19 6.16
N GLN A 193 9.84 0.80 7.45
CA GLN A 193 10.12 -0.58 7.85
C GLN A 193 9.02 -1.58 7.44
N TYR A 194 7.80 -1.08 7.24
CA TYR A 194 6.70 -1.87 6.70
C TYR A 194 6.59 -1.74 5.18
N LEU A 195 6.75 -0.51 4.68
CA LEU A 195 6.49 -0.18 3.28
C LEU A 195 7.57 -0.74 2.34
N VAL A 196 8.87 -0.54 2.67
CA VAL A 196 9.96 -0.93 1.78
C VAL A 196 10.07 -2.44 1.57
N PRO A 197 9.98 -3.31 2.59
CA PRO A 197 9.98 -4.77 2.37
C PRO A 197 8.85 -5.23 1.45
N ASN A 198 7.64 -4.69 1.63
CA ASN A 198 6.50 -5.02 0.78
C ASN A 198 6.65 -4.52 -0.66
N LEU A 199 7.23 -3.33 -0.86
CA LEU A 199 7.56 -2.80 -2.19
C LEU A 199 8.63 -3.64 -2.90
N VAL A 200 9.65 -4.10 -2.15
CA VAL A 200 10.67 -5.01 -2.69
C VAL A 200 10.03 -6.34 -3.07
N GLU A 201 9.16 -6.92 -2.23
CA GLU A 201 8.42 -8.13 -2.57
C GLU A 201 7.61 -7.96 -3.86
N ALA A 202 6.87 -6.85 -3.97
CA ALA A 202 6.10 -6.53 -5.17
C ALA A 202 7.02 -6.38 -6.41
N MET A 203 8.18 -5.72 -6.27
CA MET A 203 9.15 -5.54 -7.35
C MET A 203 9.67 -6.88 -7.88
N PHE A 204 9.92 -7.85 -6.98
CA PHE A 204 10.49 -9.15 -7.35
C PHE A 204 9.43 -10.22 -7.68
N THR A 205 8.15 -9.95 -7.48
CA THR A 205 7.07 -10.85 -7.92
C THR A 205 7.07 -10.95 -9.44
N ASN A 206 7.27 -12.16 -9.98
CA ASN A 206 7.40 -12.43 -11.43
C ASN A 206 8.53 -11.61 -12.11
N PHE A 207 9.64 -11.40 -11.40
CA PHE A 207 10.81 -10.72 -11.94
C PHE A 207 11.46 -11.53 -13.09
N PRO A 208 11.94 -10.88 -14.17
CA PRO A 208 11.98 -9.45 -14.45
C PRO A 208 10.66 -8.87 -15.02
N GLY A 209 9.68 -9.70 -15.39
CA GLY A 209 8.40 -9.29 -15.97
C GLY A 209 8.49 -8.87 -17.43
N ASN A 210 7.44 -8.27 -17.96
CA ASN A 210 7.40 -7.73 -19.32
C ASN A 210 7.88 -6.28 -19.34
N SER A 211 8.67 -5.92 -20.34
CA SER A 211 9.18 -4.55 -20.48
C SER A 211 8.07 -3.60 -20.91
N GLY A 212 7.97 -2.43 -20.25
CA GLY A 212 6.99 -1.39 -20.55
C GLY A 212 5.62 -1.62 -19.93
N GLU A 213 5.46 -2.64 -19.09
CA GLU A 213 4.19 -2.94 -18.42
C GLU A 213 4.16 -2.35 -17.00
N THR A 214 3.00 -1.80 -16.63
CA THR A 214 2.69 -1.43 -15.24
C THR A 214 1.65 -2.37 -14.68
N VAL A 215 2.02 -3.13 -13.66
CA VAL A 215 1.18 -4.17 -13.06
C VAL A 215 0.86 -3.80 -11.62
N ARG A 216 -0.38 -4.01 -11.21
CA ARG A 216 -0.76 -3.93 -9.80
C ARG A 216 -0.48 -5.27 -9.12
N ILE A 217 0.42 -5.27 -8.19
CA ILE A 217 0.81 -6.43 -7.39
C ILE A 217 0.18 -6.34 -6.00
N THR A 218 -0.45 -7.44 -5.58
CA THR A 218 -0.99 -7.58 -4.23
C THR A 218 -0.07 -8.48 -3.43
N VAL A 219 0.55 -7.93 -2.39
CA VAL A 219 1.41 -8.67 -1.47
C VAL A 219 0.58 -9.18 -0.31
N ALA A 220 0.67 -10.48 -0.05
CA ALA A 220 -0.02 -11.09 1.08
C ALA A 220 0.56 -10.54 2.40
N PRO A 221 -0.26 -10.32 3.44
CA PRO A 221 0.23 -9.91 4.74
C PRO A 221 1.19 -10.95 5.30
N GLU A 222 2.29 -10.49 5.92
CA GLU A 222 3.22 -11.40 6.59
C GLU A 222 2.48 -12.18 7.68
N LYS A 223 2.63 -13.50 7.65
CA LYS A 223 2.18 -14.35 8.76
C LYS A 223 3.08 -14.04 9.95
N LYS A 224 2.50 -13.41 10.99
CA LYS A 224 3.17 -13.24 12.29
C LYS A 224 3.33 -14.58 12.99
#